data_962db52fcea1d3ac6f81e9cfef0418f1
#
_entry.id   962db52fcea1d3ac6f81e9cfef0418f1
#
_cell.length_a   1.000
_cell.length_b   1.000
_cell.length_c   1.000
_cell.angle_alpha   90.00
_cell.angle_beta   90.00
_cell.angle_gamma   90.00
#
_symmetry.space_group_name_H-M   'P 1'
#
loop_
_entity.id
_entity.type
_entity.pdbx_description
1 polymer ?
#
loop_
_entity_poly.entity_id
_entity_poly.type
_entity_poly.pdbx_seq_one_letter_code
_entity_poly.pdbx_strand_id
1 'polypeptide(L)'
;ELGESLIMEERLFPAATAMSCAIAYAMRYVRANVEGGVEMGFKAKDAQKIVLQTVKGAVELLQETGEHPEAAIDKVTTPGGCTIKGLNTMEQGGFTSAVINGLLAGKK
;
A
#
# COMPACT_ATOMS: atom_id res chain seq x y z
N GLU A 1 6.47 -14.21 -6.29
CA GLU A 1 6.08 -14.33 -7.68
C GLU A 1 5.26 -13.13 -8.15
N LEU A 2 5.57 -12.61 -9.32
CA LEU A 2 4.92 -11.40 -9.81
C LEU A 2 3.65 -11.67 -10.62
N GLY A 3 3.39 -12.89 -10.99
CA GLY A 3 2.18 -13.26 -11.73
C GLY A 3 2.23 -13.01 -13.22
N GLU A 4 3.08 -12.11 -13.69
CA GLU A 4 3.24 -11.80 -15.10
C GLU A 4 4.70 -11.64 -15.44
N SER A 5 5.05 -12.06 -16.65
CA SER A 5 6.40 -11.83 -17.14
C SER A 5 6.59 -10.36 -17.53
N LEU A 6 7.75 -9.84 -17.21
CA LEU A 6 8.07 -8.45 -17.51
C LEU A 6 9.46 -8.41 -18.15
N ILE A 7 9.52 -7.79 -19.34
CA ILE A 7 10.79 -7.62 -20.04
C ILE A 7 11.40 -6.31 -19.56
N MET A 8 12.65 -6.38 -19.07
CA MET A 8 13.30 -5.21 -18.53
C MET A 8 14.79 -5.23 -18.84
N GLU A 9 15.41 -4.06 -18.80
CA GLU A 9 16.84 -3.96 -18.96
C GLU A 9 17.57 -4.58 -17.77
N GLU A 10 18.72 -5.19 -18.06
CA GLU A 10 19.48 -5.87 -17.02
C GLU A 10 19.87 -4.94 -15.87
N ARG A 11 20.14 -3.66 -16.17
CA ARG A 11 20.51 -2.71 -15.13
C ARG A 11 19.40 -2.49 -14.09
N LEU A 12 18.17 -2.88 -14.41
CA LEU A 12 17.04 -2.72 -13.50
C LEU A 12 16.77 -3.95 -12.65
N PHE A 13 17.51 -5.06 -12.87
CA PHE A 13 17.28 -6.27 -12.10
C PHE A 13 17.41 -6.07 -10.57
N PRO A 14 18.44 -5.36 -10.08
CA PRO A 14 18.51 -5.14 -8.62
C PRO A 14 17.31 -4.36 -8.09
N ALA A 15 16.82 -3.37 -8.83
CA ALA A 15 15.66 -2.60 -8.42
C ALA A 15 14.40 -3.47 -8.45
N ALA A 16 14.25 -4.30 -9.49
CA ALA A 16 13.10 -5.20 -9.58
C ALA A 16 13.10 -6.19 -8.43
N THR A 17 14.29 -6.68 -8.04
CA THR A 17 14.41 -7.58 -6.90
C THR A 17 13.97 -6.89 -5.61
N ALA A 18 14.42 -5.64 -5.41
CA ALA A 18 14.00 -4.88 -4.22
C ALA A 18 12.48 -4.71 -4.19
N MET A 19 11.87 -4.39 -5.32
CA MET A 19 10.43 -4.22 -5.39
C MET A 19 9.70 -5.53 -5.08
N SER A 20 10.20 -6.65 -5.57
CA SER A 20 9.60 -7.96 -5.29
C SER A 20 9.71 -8.34 -3.82
N CYS A 21 10.85 -8.02 -3.20
CA CYS A 21 11.07 -8.31 -1.80
C CYS A 21 10.27 -7.40 -0.89
N ALA A 22 9.70 -6.33 -1.44
CA ALA A 22 8.92 -5.36 -0.66
C ALA A 22 7.57 -5.91 -0.20
N ILE A 23 7.30 -7.19 -0.43
CA ILE A 23 6.10 -7.82 0.13
C ILE A 23 6.04 -7.62 1.65
N ALA A 24 7.21 -7.60 2.31
CA ALA A 24 7.25 -7.34 3.75
C ALA A 24 6.78 -5.93 4.09
N TYR A 25 7.01 -4.97 3.19
CA TYR A 25 6.53 -3.59 3.41
C TYR A 25 5.01 -3.55 3.36
N ALA A 26 4.42 -4.28 2.42
CA ALA A 26 2.96 -4.37 2.35
C ALA A 26 2.41 -5.03 3.61
N MET A 27 3.08 -6.07 4.10
CA MET A 27 2.67 -6.72 5.35
C MET A 27 2.76 -5.77 6.54
N ARG A 28 3.79 -4.92 6.57
CA ARG A 28 3.92 -3.91 7.64
C ARG A 28 2.78 -2.89 7.55
N TYR A 29 2.40 -2.50 6.35
CA TYR A 29 1.24 -1.63 6.19
C TYR A 29 -0.02 -2.29 6.73
N VAL A 30 -0.23 -3.57 6.42
CA VAL A 30 -1.37 -4.32 6.94
C VAL A 30 -1.32 -4.33 8.47
N ARG A 31 -0.13 -4.59 9.05
CA ARG A 31 0.01 -4.64 10.50
C ARG A 31 -0.33 -3.30 11.14
N ALA A 32 0.17 -2.20 10.59
CA ALA A 32 -0.11 -0.87 11.10
C ALA A 32 -1.62 -0.57 11.03
N ASN A 33 -2.24 -0.97 9.93
CA ASN A 33 -3.68 -0.79 9.74
C ASN A 33 -4.47 -1.57 10.81
N VAL A 34 -4.05 -2.79 11.10
CA VAL A 34 -4.68 -3.61 12.15
C VAL A 34 -4.53 -2.93 13.50
N GLU A 35 -3.35 -2.39 13.78
CA GLU A 35 -3.11 -1.69 15.05
C GLU A 35 -4.04 -0.49 15.21
N GLY A 36 -4.26 0.23 14.11
CA GLY A 36 -5.23 1.32 14.13
C GLY A 36 -6.64 0.83 14.42
N GLY A 37 -7.01 -0.31 13.84
CA GLY A 37 -8.32 -0.91 14.11
C GLY A 37 -8.49 -1.31 15.56
N VAL A 38 -7.42 -1.84 16.16
CA VAL A 38 -7.45 -2.20 17.58
C VAL A 38 -7.65 -0.96 18.45
N GLU A 39 -6.95 0.11 18.12
CA GLU A 39 -7.09 1.35 18.86
C GLU A 39 -8.52 1.89 18.79
N MET A 40 -9.20 1.64 17.65
CA MET A 40 -10.59 2.08 17.47
C MET A 40 -11.60 1.12 18.13
N GLY A 41 -11.15 0.01 18.70
CA GLY A 41 -12.01 -0.87 19.45
C GLY A 41 -12.23 -2.27 18.89
N PHE A 42 -11.62 -2.62 17.78
CA PHE A 42 -11.73 -3.96 17.21
C PHE A 42 -10.76 -4.92 17.87
N LYS A 43 -11.14 -6.18 17.97
CA LYS A 43 -10.19 -7.22 18.29
C LYS A 43 -9.23 -7.38 17.11
N ALA A 44 -7.96 -7.67 17.38
CA ALA A 44 -6.95 -7.76 16.33
C ALA A 44 -7.36 -8.72 15.23
N LYS A 45 -7.96 -9.86 15.57
CA LYS A 45 -8.35 -10.87 14.61
C LYS A 45 -9.40 -10.33 13.63
N ASP A 46 -10.37 -9.58 14.14
CA ASP A 46 -11.43 -9.01 13.32
C ASP A 46 -10.88 -7.86 12.46
N ALA A 47 -10.03 -7.02 13.06
CA ALA A 47 -9.40 -5.93 12.32
C ALA A 47 -8.58 -6.49 11.14
N GLN A 48 -7.88 -7.60 11.35
CA GLN A 48 -7.08 -8.19 10.27
C GLN A 48 -7.95 -8.65 9.11
N LYS A 49 -9.11 -9.24 9.39
CA LYS A 49 -10.02 -9.66 8.33
C LYS A 49 -10.48 -8.47 7.50
N ILE A 50 -10.83 -7.38 8.17
CA ILE A 50 -11.28 -6.16 7.49
C ILE A 50 -10.16 -5.58 6.64
N VAL A 51 -8.96 -5.47 7.21
CA VAL A 51 -7.83 -4.87 6.52
C VAL A 51 -7.43 -5.68 5.29
N LEU A 52 -7.36 -7.00 5.43
CA LEU A 52 -6.97 -7.85 4.30
C LEU A 52 -7.98 -7.73 3.16
N GLN A 53 -9.27 -7.71 3.46
CA GLN A 53 -10.28 -7.56 2.44
C GLN A 53 -10.19 -6.18 1.77
N THR A 54 -9.94 -5.16 2.56
CA THR A 54 -9.83 -3.79 2.05
C THR A 54 -8.63 -3.63 1.12
N VAL A 55 -7.47 -4.13 1.54
CA VAL A 55 -6.24 -4.02 0.73
C VAL A 55 -6.37 -4.85 -0.55
N LYS A 56 -6.95 -6.05 -0.42
CA LYS A 56 -7.18 -6.89 -1.59
C LYS A 56 -8.08 -6.18 -2.60
N GLY A 57 -9.15 -5.55 -2.12
CA GLY A 57 -10.06 -4.82 -2.97
C GLY A 57 -9.37 -3.67 -3.71
N ALA A 58 -8.50 -2.94 -3.00
CA ALA A 58 -7.76 -1.85 -3.62
C ALA A 58 -6.86 -2.36 -4.76
N VAL A 59 -6.13 -3.45 -4.51
CA VAL A 59 -5.25 -4.04 -5.51
C VAL A 59 -6.05 -4.51 -6.73
N GLU A 60 -7.13 -5.23 -6.48
CA GLU A 60 -7.97 -5.74 -7.58
C GLU A 60 -8.55 -4.61 -8.41
N LEU A 61 -8.99 -3.55 -7.76
CA LEU A 61 -9.57 -2.41 -8.47
C LEU A 61 -8.54 -1.77 -9.40
N LEU A 62 -7.32 -1.56 -8.91
CA LEU A 62 -6.25 -0.99 -9.72
C LEU A 62 -5.86 -1.90 -10.88
N GLN A 63 -5.84 -3.22 -10.65
CA GLN A 63 -5.52 -4.18 -11.70
C GLN A 63 -6.58 -4.21 -12.78
N GLU A 64 -7.86 -4.16 -12.39
CA GLU A 64 -8.96 -4.24 -13.35
C GLU A 64 -9.12 -2.99 -14.17
N THR A 65 -8.96 -1.82 -13.55
CA THR A 65 -9.17 -0.55 -14.26
C THR A 65 -7.92 -0.06 -14.97
N GLY A 66 -6.75 -0.45 -14.52
CA GLY A 66 -5.50 0.10 -15.03
C GLY A 66 -5.34 1.58 -14.74
N GLU A 67 -6.12 2.09 -13.81
CA GLU A 67 -6.17 3.51 -13.49
C GLU A 67 -4.94 3.94 -12.71
N HIS A 68 -4.57 5.20 -12.86
CA HIS A 68 -3.50 5.77 -12.03
C HIS A 68 -3.97 5.73 -10.56
N PRO A 69 -3.11 5.31 -9.62
CA PRO A 69 -3.53 5.22 -8.22
C PRO A 69 -4.09 6.52 -7.64
N GLU A 70 -3.52 7.67 -8.01
CA GLU A 70 -4.04 8.93 -7.49
C GLU A 70 -5.43 9.25 -8.01
N ALA A 71 -5.71 8.92 -9.28
CA ALA A 71 -7.03 9.09 -9.83
C ALA A 71 -8.04 8.18 -9.13
N ALA A 72 -7.62 6.95 -8.83
CA ALA A 72 -8.48 6.02 -8.10
C ALA A 72 -8.76 6.52 -6.68
N ILE A 73 -7.76 7.10 -6.02
CA ILE A 73 -7.96 7.69 -4.70
C ILE A 73 -9.02 8.80 -4.76
N ASP A 74 -8.94 9.65 -5.76
CA ASP A 74 -9.91 10.75 -5.89
C ASP A 74 -11.33 10.22 -5.99
N LYS A 75 -11.53 9.08 -6.61
CA LYS A 75 -12.88 8.51 -6.79
C LYS A 75 -13.46 7.97 -5.49
N VAL A 76 -12.63 7.64 -4.53
CA VAL A 76 -13.11 7.06 -3.27
C VAL A 76 -12.98 8.00 -2.08
N THR A 77 -12.61 9.25 -2.32
CA THR A 77 -12.53 10.26 -1.28
C THR A 77 -13.58 11.34 -1.53
N THR A 78 -14.35 11.66 -0.49
CA THR A 78 -15.40 12.67 -0.60
C THR A 78 -14.92 13.96 0.05
N PRO A 79 -15.38 15.13 -0.46
CA PRO A 79 -15.00 16.40 0.15
C PRO A 79 -15.36 16.44 1.64
N GLY A 80 -14.36 16.74 2.46
CA GLY A 80 -14.55 16.83 3.91
C GLY A 80 -14.71 15.49 4.61
N GLY A 81 -14.58 14.37 3.90
CA GLY A 81 -14.77 13.05 4.46
C GLY A 81 -13.59 12.57 5.31
N CYS A 82 -13.77 11.42 5.97
CA CYS A 82 -12.74 10.90 6.86
C CYS A 82 -11.54 10.33 6.11
N THR A 83 -11.76 9.80 4.91
CA THR A 83 -10.67 9.17 4.16
C THR A 83 -9.59 10.19 3.76
N ILE A 84 -10.00 11.36 3.25
CA ILE A 84 -9.01 12.36 2.86
C ILE A 84 -8.26 12.90 4.08
N LYS A 85 -8.93 13.01 5.21
CA LYS A 85 -8.26 13.44 6.43
C LYS A 85 -7.21 12.43 6.88
N GLY A 86 -7.54 11.15 6.77
CA GLY A 86 -6.59 10.08 7.08
C GLY A 86 -5.39 10.10 6.15
N LEU A 87 -5.62 10.24 4.84
CA LEU A 87 -4.54 10.31 3.87
C LEU A 87 -3.59 11.47 4.16
N ASN A 88 -4.15 12.65 4.41
CA ASN A 88 -3.32 13.82 4.69
C ASN A 88 -2.54 13.67 5.99
N THR A 89 -3.14 13.06 7.00
CA THR A 89 -2.45 12.81 8.26
C THR A 89 -1.29 11.84 8.06
N MET A 90 -1.52 10.77 7.29
CA MET A 90 -0.46 9.80 6.99
C MET A 90 0.68 10.49 6.24
N GLU A 91 0.35 11.35 5.28
CA GLU A 91 1.36 12.01 4.48
C GLU A 91 2.16 13.02 5.32
N GLN A 92 1.53 13.68 6.27
CA GLN A 92 2.24 14.55 7.22
C GLN A 92 3.27 13.76 8.02
N GLY A 93 2.99 12.49 8.31
CA GLY A 93 3.93 11.62 8.98
C GLY A 93 5.01 11.05 8.07
N GLY A 94 4.99 11.40 6.77
CA GLY A 94 6.02 10.99 5.85
C GLY A 94 5.78 9.67 5.14
N PHE A 95 4.52 9.30 4.94
CA PHE A 95 4.19 7.98 4.39
C PHE A 95 4.87 7.71 3.05
N THR A 96 4.68 8.59 2.07
CA THR A 96 5.23 8.38 0.73
C THR A 96 6.76 8.34 0.78
N SER A 97 7.36 9.26 1.52
CA SER A 97 8.80 9.35 1.67
C SER A 97 9.37 8.09 2.31
N ALA A 98 8.68 7.56 3.32
CA ALA A 98 9.13 6.35 4.01
C ALA A 98 9.15 5.15 3.05
N VAL A 99 8.11 5.03 2.22
CA VAL A 99 8.03 3.92 1.26
C VAL A 99 9.16 4.03 0.22
N ILE A 100 9.35 5.22 -0.35
CA ILE A 100 10.38 5.42 -1.35
C ILE A 100 11.77 5.15 -0.77
N ASN A 101 12.05 5.72 0.39
CA ASN A 101 13.35 5.56 1.03
C ASN A 101 13.62 4.12 1.43
N GLY A 102 12.58 3.41 1.84
CA GLY A 102 12.72 1.99 2.17
C GLY A 102 13.12 1.18 0.96
N LEU A 103 12.49 1.42 -0.19
CA LEU A 103 12.84 0.73 -1.42
C LEU A 103 14.27 1.03 -1.84
N LEU A 104 14.66 2.30 -1.78
CA LEU A 104 16.03 2.69 -2.15
C LEU A 104 17.06 2.05 -1.24
N ALA A 105 16.79 1.98 0.06
CA ALA A 105 17.69 1.36 1.01
C ALA A 105 17.83 -0.15 0.77
N GLY A 106 16.76 -0.79 0.30
CA GLY A 106 16.77 -2.23 0.03
C GLY A 106 17.41 -2.62 -1.28
N LYS A 107 17.68 -1.65 -2.16
CA LYS A 107 18.31 -1.94 -3.44
C LYS A 107 19.81 -2.12 -3.24
N LYS A 108 20.33 -3.17 -3.83
CA LYS A 108 21.75 -3.50 -3.71
C LYS A 108 22.51 -3.18 -4.97
#